data_88d31f4786cc907ea69a6875a6ae9743
#
_entry.id   88d31f4786cc907ea69a6875a6ae9743
#
_cell.length_a   1.000
_cell.length_b   1.000
_cell.length_c   1.000
_cell.angle_alpha   90.00
_cell.angle_beta   90.00
_cell.angle_gamma   90.00
#
_symmetry.space_group_name_H-M   'P 1'
#
loop_
_entity.id
_entity.type
_entity.pdbx_description
1 polymer ?
#
loop_
_entity_poly.entity_id
_entity_poly.type
_entity_poly.pdbx_seq_one_letter_code
_entity_poly.pdbx_strand_id
1 'polypeptide(L)'
;MSRSFASLVGVASVALLLVSGIETHGSAQSTVSTRNHPGALARNANAKMTNATSRTQGPHRLAIHVDVNDPAVMNLALNNVSNIVQHYGELGQKVEIELVTYGPGLHMLRDDTSPVKARIKAMSEATPELTFSACGNTRENMTKTEGRDIPLISQAKITKSGVVRLMELQEQGWSYLRP
;
A
#
# COMPACT_ATOMS: atom_id res chain seq x y z
N MET A 1 -29.03 10.23 49.75
CA MET A 1 -30.31 9.99 49.06
C MET A 1 -30.07 9.09 47.88
N SER A 2 -30.48 7.87 48.04
CA SER A 2 -30.34 6.72 47.14
C SER A 2 -31.41 6.79 46.03
N ARG A 3 -31.04 6.50 44.79
CA ARG A 3 -31.98 6.01 43.79
C ARG A 3 -31.27 5.05 42.84
N SER A 4 -31.46 3.78 43.16
CA SER A 4 -31.35 2.64 42.25
C SER A 4 -32.41 2.74 41.16
N PHE A 5 -32.04 2.44 39.91
CA PHE A 5 -32.99 1.89 38.91
C PHE A 5 -32.40 0.63 38.30
N ALA A 6 -33.11 -0.43 38.56
CA ALA A 6 -32.87 -1.76 38.03
C ALA A 6 -33.60 -1.99 36.72
N SER A 7 -33.01 -2.82 35.90
CA SER A 7 -33.64 -3.86 35.06
C SER A 7 -34.58 -3.48 33.92
N LEU A 8 -34.28 -3.93 32.72
CA LEU A 8 -35.18 -4.82 31.96
C LEU A 8 -34.37 -5.63 30.91
N VAL A 9 -34.38 -6.92 31.14
CA VAL A 9 -33.96 -7.97 30.21
C VAL A 9 -35.08 -8.14 29.17
N GLY A 10 -34.74 -8.03 27.90
CA GLY A 10 -35.65 -8.36 26.80
C GLY A 10 -35.05 -9.48 25.94
N VAL A 11 -35.48 -10.69 26.24
CA VAL A 11 -35.26 -11.87 25.40
C VAL A 11 -36.29 -11.87 24.28
N ALA A 12 -35.89 -11.90 23.05
CA ALA A 12 -36.79 -12.20 21.94
C ALA A 12 -36.16 -13.30 21.07
N SER A 13 -36.88 -14.41 21.11
CA SER A 13 -36.63 -15.70 20.46
C SER A 13 -36.85 -15.66 18.95
N VAL A 14 -35.98 -16.30 18.21
CA VAL A 14 -36.20 -17.36 17.18
C VAL A 14 -37.27 -17.18 16.13
N ALA A 15 -36.90 -17.24 14.90
CA ALA A 15 -37.60 -17.99 13.87
C ALA A 15 -36.62 -18.53 12.83
N LEU A 16 -36.41 -19.83 12.91
CA LEU A 16 -35.76 -20.70 11.94
C LEU A 16 -36.76 -20.99 10.82
N LEU A 17 -36.47 -20.55 9.57
CA LEU A 17 -37.19 -20.99 8.40
C LEU A 17 -36.27 -21.80 7.51
N LEU A 18 -36.43 -23.10 7.55
CA LEU A 18 -35.97 -24.09 6.61
C LEU A 18 -36.85 -23.97 5.33
N VAL A 19 -36.23 -23.67 4.21
CA VAL A 19 -36.82 -23.89 2.88
C VAL A 19 -35.96 -24.90 2.14
N SER A 20 -36.50 -26.11 2.07
CA SER A 20 -36.06 -27.18 1.15
C SER A 20 -36.64 -26.93 -0.23
N GLY A 21 -35.85 -27.06 -1.28
CA GLY A 21 -36.33 -26.94 -2.68
C GLY A 21 -35.22 -27.35 -3.64
N ILE A 22 -35.17 -28.61 -3.86
CA ILE A 22 -35.37 -29.36 -5.13
C ILE A 22 -34.29 -29.14 -6.20
N GLU A 23 -33.50 -30.20 -6.36
CA GLU A 23 -32.57 -30.48 -7.44
C GLU A 23 -33.29 -30.63 -8.79
N THR A 24 -32.69 -30.09 -9.87
CA THR A 24 -32.92 -30.55 -11.20
C THR A 24 -31.60 -30.81 -11.92
N HIS A 25 -31.32 -32.07 -12.10
CA HIS A 25 -30.26 -32.59 -12.96
C HIS A 25 -30.59 -32.30 -14.42
N GLY A 26 -29.70 -31.60 -15.11
CA GLY A 26 -29.68 -31.43 -16.54
C GLY A 26 -28.39 -32.02 -17.13
N SER A 27 -28.37 -33.29 -17.42
CA SER A 27 -27.29 -33.94 -18.16
C SER A 27 -27.37 -33.56 -19.64
N ALA A 28 -26.42 -32.78 -20.14
CA ALA A 28 -26.21 -32.60 -21.57
C ALA A 28 -24.99 -33.42 -22.00
N GLN A 29 -25.28 -34.55 -22.62
CA GLN A 29 -24.29 -35.36 -23.35
C GLN A 29 -23.94 -34.67 -24.66
N SER A 30 -22.70 -34.21 -24.81
CA SER A 30 -22.14 -33.78 -26.09
C SER A 30 -21.40 -34.93 -26.73
N THR A 31 -21.93 -35.36 -27.85
CA THR A 31 -21.39 -36.41 -28.72
C THR A 31 -20.06 -35.97 -29.33
N VAL A 32 -19.05 -36.80 -29.10
CA VAL A 32 -17.73 -36.72 -29.76
C VAL A 32 -17.88 -37.14 -31.21
N SER A 33 -17.64 -36.24 -32.14
CA SER A 33 -17.48 -36.54 -33.55
C SER A 33 -16.00 -36.71 -33.89
N THR A 34 -15.54 -37.93 -33.95
CA THR A 34 -14.21 -38.30 -34.43
C THR A 34 -14.16 -38.14 -35.97
N ARG A 35 -13.44 -37.12 -36.44
CA ARG A 35 -12.95 -37.10 -37.83
C ARG A 35 -11.47 -37.42 -37.86
N ASN A 36 -11.16 -38.63 -38.28
CA ASN A 36 -9.82 -39.06 -38.65
C ASN A 36 -9.36 -38.29 -39.91
N HIS A 37 -8.21 -37.61 -39.77
CA HIS A 37 -7.40 -37.20 -40.90
C HIS A 37 -6.01 -37.82 -40.74
N PRO A 38 -5.53 -38.60 -41.71
CA PRO A 38 -4.18 -39.12 -41.67
C PRO A 38 -3.22 -38.13 -42.33
N GLY A 39 -2.09 -37.92 -41.68
CA GLY A 39 -0.87 -37.44 -42.33
C GLY A 39 -0.50 -35.97 -42.14
N ALA A 40 0.27 -35.68 -41.16
CA ALA A 40 1.26 -34.60 -41.21
C ALA A 40 2.42 -34.92 -40.27
N LEU A 41 3.52 -35.22 -40.89
CA LEU A 41 4.92 -35.28 -40.51
C LEU A 41 5.25 -34.64 -39.11
N ALA A 42 5.85 -35.49 -38.29
CA ALA A 42 6.58 -35.09 -37.09
C ALA A 42 7.61 -33.99 -37.40
N ARG A 43 7.29 -32.75 -37.09
CA ARG A 43 8.31 -31.72 -36.93
C ARG A 43 8.74 -31.70 -35.47
N ASN A 44 9.95 -32.23 -35.23
CA ASN A 44 10.71 -32.03 -34.04
C ASN A 44 10.79 -30.51 -33.75
N ALA A 45 9.84 -30.01 -32.99
CA ALA A 45 10.00 -28.74 -32.29
C ALA A 45 10.81 -29.04 -31.00
N ASN A 46 12.13 -29.16 -31.19
CA ASN A 46 13.06 -28.98 -30.12
C ASN A 46 12.91 -27.49 -29.66
N ALA A 47 11.85 -27.23 -28.92
CA ALA A 47 11.68 -25.95 -28.22
C ALA A 47 12.82 -25.89 -27.22
N LYS A 48 13.95 -25.35 -27.71
CA LYS A 48 15.00 -24.79 -26.87
C LYS A 48 14.28 -23.94 -25.82
N MET A 49 14.16 -24.49 -24.63
CA MET A 49 13.87 -23.69 -23.44
C MET A 49 15.00 -22.66 -23.35
N THR A 50 14.83 -21.58 -24.06
CA THR A 50 15.64 -20.40 -23.82
C THR A 50 15.32 -20.04 -22.37
N ASN A 51 16.32 -20.27 -21.50
CA ASN A 51 16.38 -19.65 -20.21
C ASN A 51 15.81 -18.25 -20.37
N ALA A 52 14.66 -17.99 -19.74
CA ALA A 52 14.17 -16.64 -19.60
C ALA A 52 15.31 -15.90 -18.91
N THR A 53 16.07 -15.19 -19.72
CA THR A 53 17.12 -14.29 -19.29
C THR A 53 16.51 -13.53 -18.14
N SER A 54 17.07 -13.68 -16.96
CA SER A 54 16.76 -12.87 -15.79
C SER A 54 16.81 -11.41 -16.26
N ARG A 55 15.63 -10.89 -16.64
CA ARG A 55 15.49 -9.46 -16.86
C ARG A 55 15.94 -8.89 -15.55
N THR A 56 17.03 -8.15 -15.56
CA THR A 56 17.38 -7.24 -14.48
C THR A 56 16.16 -6.35 -14.31
N GLN A 57 15.22 -6.78 -13.48
CA GLN A 57 14.07 -5.96 -13.12
C GLN A 57 14.68 -4.72 -12.46
N GLY A 58 14.31 -3.55 -12.95
CA GLY A 58 14.66 -2.30 -12.28
C GLY A 58 14.22 -2.35 -10.81
N PRO A 59 14.60 -1.37 -10.01
CA PRO A 59 14.23 -1.36 -8.59
C PRO A 59 12.72 -1.44 -8.41
N HIS A 60 12.26 -2.14 -7.38
CA HIS A 60 10.89 -2.06 -6.93
C HIS A 60 10.63 -0.65 -6.42
N ARG A 61 9.49 -0.06 -6.78
CA ARG A 61 9.20 1.34 -6.46
C ARG A 61 7.89 1.47 -5.72
N LEU A 62 7.91 2.13 -4.58
CA LEU A 62 6.73 2.33 -3.74
C LEU A 62 6.59 3.77 -3.29
N ALA A 63 5.41 4.35 -3.54
CA ALA A 63 4.94 5.59 -2.95
C ALA A 63 4.07 5.28 -1.74
N ILE A 64 4.45 5.77 -0.56
CA ILE A 64 3.66 5.65 0.67
C ILE A 64 3.05 7.02 0.97
N HIS A 65 1.76 7.03 1.29
CA HIS A 65 1.01 8.25 1.56
C HIS A 65 0.62 8.36 3.04
N VAL A 66 0.93 9.50 3.67
CA VAL A 66 0.47 9.82 5.03
C VAL A 66 -0.22 11.20 5.02
N ASP A 67 -1.53 11.23 5.30
CA ASP A 67 -2.37 12.42 5.29
C ASP A 67 -3.04 12.73 6.63
N VAL A 68 -2.80 11.92 7.66
CA VAL A 68 -3.38 12.10 8.99
C VAL A 68 -2.29 12.37 10.02
N ASN A 69 -2.63 13.19 11.03
CA ASN A 69 -1.77 13.44 12.19
C ASN A 69 -2.05 12.38 13.28
N ASP A 70 -1.64 11.14 13.00
CA ASP A 70 -1.80 10.01 13.91
C ASP A 70 -0.45 9.28 14.08
N PRO A 71 0.13 9.26 15.29
CA PRO A 71 1.37 8.55 15.56
C PRO A 71 1.33 7.05 15.23
N ALA A 72 0.17 6.41 15.36
CA ALA A 72 0.03 4.98 15.02
C ALA A 72 0.17 4.76 13.51
N VAL A 73 -0.50 5.59 12.70
CA VAL A 73 -0.40 5.55 11.22
C VAL A 73 1.01 5.89 10.76
N MET A 74 1.66 6.91 11.37
CA MET A 74 3.05 7.27 11.05
C MET A 74 4.02 6.12 11.35
N ASN A 75 3.85 5.44 12.49
CA ASN A 75 4.65 4.28 12.84
C ASN A 75 4.35 3.09 11.93
N LEU A 76 3.10 2.86 11.55
CA LEU A 76 2.72 1.81 10.60
C LEU A 76 3.38 2.04 9.23
N ALA A 77 3.37 3.28 8.73
CA ALA A 77 4.08 3.65 7.50
C ALA A 77 5.57 3.27 7.57
N LEU A 78 6.25 3.62 8.66
CA LEU A 78 7.66 3.30 8.86
C LEU A 78 7.91 1.79 9.06
N ASN A 79 6.98 1.05 9.67
CA ASN A 79 7.05 -0.41 9.74
C ASN A 79 6.96 -1.05 8.35
N ASN A 80 6.05 -0.55 7.51
CA ASN A 80 5.91 -1.03 6.14
C ASN A 80 7.20 -0.79 5.33
N VAL A 81 7.84 0.37 5.48
CA VAL A 81 9.17 0.62 4.88
C VAL A 81 10.17 -0.43 5.33
N SER A 82 10.30 -0.66 6.65
CA SER A 82 11.26 -1.65 7.18
C SER A 82 11.02 -3.04 6.63
N ASN A 83 9.76 -3.50 6.60
CA ASN A 83 9.40 -4.82 6.09
C ASN A 83 9.74 -4.99 4.60
N ILE A 84 9.49 -3.95 3.80
CA ILE A 84 9.75 -3.97 2.36
C ILE A 84 11.26 -3.98 2.09
N VAL A 85 12.01 -3.10 2.75
CA VAL A 85 13.47 -3.03 2.62
C VAL A 85 14.12 -4.35 3.03
N GLN A 86 13.67 -4.95 4.13
CA GLN A 86 14.15 -6.25 4.58
C GLN A 86 13.85 -7.33 3.54
N HIS A 87 12.60 -7.46 3.11
CA HIS A 87 12.18 -8.50 2.17
C HIS A 87 12.98 -8.47 0.86
N TYR A 88 13.07 -7.32 0.21
CA TYR A 88 13.80 -7.21 -1.05
C TYR A 88 15.32 -7.27 -0.85
N GLY A 89 15.82 -6.82 0.30
CA GLY A 89 17.22 -6.98 0.69
C GLY A 89 17.63 -8.45 0.80
N GLU A 90 16.82 -9.30 1.43
CA GLU A 90 17.03 -10.76 1.52
C GLU A 90 17.04 -11.44 0.13
N LEU A 91 16.31 -10.89 -0.84
CA LEU A 91 16.29 -11.36 -2.22
C LEU A 91 17.42 -10.76 -3.09
N GLY A 92 18.26 -9.88 -2.54
CA GLY A 92 19.29 -9.16 -3.29
C GLY A 92 18.71 -8.20 -4.34
N GLN A 93 17.45 -7.75 -4.17
CA GLN A 93 16.75 -6.85 -5.08
C GLN A 93 16.74 -5.42 -4.52
N LYS A 94 16.76 -4.45 -5.43
CA LYS A 94 16.72 -3.03 -5.04
C LYS A 94 15.28 -2.56 -4.89
N VAL A 95 15.06 -1.67 -3.91
CA VAL A 95 13.79 -0.97 -3.70
C VAL A 95 14.04 0.53 -3.55
N GLU A 96 13.17 1.34 -4.14
CA GLU A 96 13.11 2.79 -3.96
C GLU A 96 11.77 3.12 -3.31
N ILE A 97 11.79 3.90 -2.22
CA ILE A 97 10.59 4.25 -1.47
C ILE A 97 10.51 5.76 -1.31
N GLU A 98 9.37 6.34 -1.65
CA GLU A 98 9.08 7.75 -1.36
C GLU A 98 7.85 7.83 -0.46
N LEU A 99 8.03 8.38 0.75
CA LEU A 99 6.95 8.65 1.69
C LEU A 99 6.52 10.11 1.52
N VAL A 100 5.29 10.30 1.05
CA VAL A 100 4.73 11.62 0.74
C VAL A 100 3.74 12.02 1.82
N THR A 101 3.92 13.21 2.41
CA THR A 101 3.03 13.76 3.43
C THR A 101 2.36 15.04 2.95
N TYR A 102 1.05 15.17 3.22
CA TYR A 102 0.30 16.42 3.04
C TYR A 102 -0.85 16.52 4.05
N GLY A 103 -1.57 17.65 4.06
CA GLY A 103 -2.62 17.89 5.04
C GLY A 103 -2.11 17.69 6.47
N PRO A 104 -2.94 17.14 7.38
CA PRO A 104 -2.50 16.85 8.75
C PRO A 104 -1.31 15.91 8.86
N GLY A 105 -1.08 15.04 7.87
CA GLY A 105 0.07 14.14 7.82
C GLY A 105 1.43 14.85 7.75
N LEU A 106 1.48 16.13 7.36
CA LEU A 106 2.72 16.89 7.35
C LEU A 106 3.39 16.99 8.74
N HIS A 107 2.63 16.84 9.83
CA HIS A 107 3.17 16.76 11.19
C HIS A 107 4.24 15.65 11.34
N MET A 108 4.17 14.60 10.56
CA MET A 108 5.20 13.55 10.52
C MET A 108 6.60 14.11 10.22
N LEU A 109 6.68 15.13 9.37
CA LEU A 109 7.94 15.72 8.89
C LEU A 109 8.25 17.10 9.49
N ARG A 110 7.44 17.58 10.43
CA ARG A 110 7.72 18.83 11.15
C ARG A 110 8.80 18.60 12.21
N ASP A 111 9.75 19.52 12.30
CA ASP A 111 10.82 19.44 13.30
C ASP A 111 10.33 19.65 14.74
N ASP A 112 9.29 20.48 14.88
CA ASP A 112 8.70 20.86 16.17
C ASP A 112 7.65 19.89 16.71
N THR A 113 6.96 19.12 15.87
CA THR A 113 5.81 18.31 16.31
C THR A 113 5.87 16.83 15.91
N SER A 114 6.86 16.40 15.15
CA SER A 114 6.93 15.00 14.69
C SER A 114 7.15 14.03 15.85
N PRO A 115 6.23 13.07 16.07
CA PRO A 115 6.39 12.04 17.09
C PRO A 115 7.38 10.93 16.67
N VAL A 116 7.78 10.90 15.38
CA VAL A 116 8.62 9.86 14.80
C VAL A 116 9.96 10.39 14.25
N LYS A 117 10.32 11.61 14.57
CA LYS A 117 11.53 12.31 14.08
C LYS A 117 12.82 11.49 14.25
N ALA A 118 13.06 10.95 15.44
CA ALA A 118 14.26 10.16 15.71
C ALA A 118 14.30 8.87 14.85
N ARG A 119 13.14 8.24 14.65
CA ARG A 119 13.02 7.05 13.82
C ARG A 119 13.26 7.35 12.35
N ILE A 120 12.71 8.46 11.83
CA ILE A 120 12.95 8.92 10.45
C ILE A 120 14.44 9.14 10.22
N LYS A 121 15.13 9.81 11.14
CA LYS A 121 16.58 10.05 11.07
C LYS A 121 17.34 8.74 10.95
N ALA A 122 17.12 7.79 11.86
CA ALA A 122 17.80 6.50 11.85
C ALA A 122 17.53 5.70 10.55
N MET A 123 16.27 5.71 10.07
CA MET A 123 15.91 5.01 8.83
C MET A 123 16.54 5.65 7.60
N SER A 124 16.62 6.98 7.52
CA SER A 124 17.27 7.68 6.40
C SER A 124 18.76 7.41 6.32
N GLU A 125 19.41 7.24 7.48
CA GLU A 125 20.84 6.89 7.54
C GLU A 125 21.09 5.43 7.11
N ALA A 126 20.15 4.53 7.43
CA ALA A 126 20.25 3.11 7.09
C ALA A 126 19.76 2.76 5.68
N THR A 127 18.94 3.60 5.07
CA THR A 127 18.25 3.31 3.79
C THR A 127 18.34 4.53 2.87
N PRO A 128 19.42 4.66 2.08
CA PRO A 128 19.62 5.80 1.18
C PRO A 128 18.52 5.95 0.10
N GLU A 129 17.85 4.85 -0.24
CA GLU A 129 16.77 4.80 -1.23
C GLU A 129 15.41 5.27 -0.67
N LEU A 130 15.34 5.59 0.63
CA LEU A 130 14.16 6.13 1.28
C LEU A 130 14.16 7.66 1.20
N THR A 131 13.12 8.22 0.59
CA THR A 131 12.91 9.67 0.48
C THR A 131 11.64 10.08 1.24
N PHE A 132 11.69 11.24 1.90
CA PHE A 132 10.54 11.84 2.57
C PHE A 132 10.16 13.15 1.87
N SER A 133 8.94 13.22 1.33
CA SER A 133 8.43 14.37 0.59
C SER A 133 7.36 15.11 1.36
N ALA A 134 7.63 16.37 1.67
CA ALA A 134 6.74 17.29 2.36
C ALA A 134 5.99 18.19 1.37
N CYS A 135 4.66 18.26 1.46
CA CYS A 135 3.84 19.11 0.61
C CYS A 135 4.05 20.59 0.94
N GLY A 136 4.58 21.34 -0.03
CA GLY A 136 4.79 22.80 0.08
C GLY A 136 3.48 23.56 0.29
N ASN A 137 2.43 23.25 -0.48
CA ASN A 137 1.11 23.89 -0.32
C ASN A 137 0.56 23.69 1.12
N THR A 138 0.73 22.51 1.69
CA THR A 138 0.33 22.24 3.08
C THR A 138 1.15 23.07 4.06
N ARG A 139 2.49 23.11 3.89
CA ARG A 139 3.38 23.89 4.72
C ARG A 139 3.00 25.38 4.70
N GLU A 140 2.76 25.94 3.51
CA GLU A 140 2.33 27.34 3.35
C GLU A 140 0.99 27.62 4.05
N ASN A 141 0.02 26.72 3.93
CA ASN A 141 -1.28 26.85 4.59
C ASN A 141 -1.13 26.80 6.13
N MET A 142 -0.31 25.89 6.65
CA MET A 142 -0.01 25.83 8.09
C MET A 142 0.72 27.08 8.55
N THR A 143 1.68 27.61 7.79
CA THR A 143 2.37 28.87 8.06
C THR A 143 1.38 30.04 8.19
N LYS A 144 0.41 30.14 7.27
CA LYS A 144 -0.64 31.18 7.33
C LYS A 144 -1.54 31.00 8.56
N THR A 145 -1.91 29.76 8.87
CA THR A 145 -2.81 29.46 10.00
C THR A 145 -2.13 29.67 11.35
N GLU A 146 -0.86 29.27 11.49
CA GLU A 146 -0.12 29.35 12.74
C GLU A 146 0.60 30.72 12.92
N GLY A 147 0.64 31.55 11.87
CA GLY A 147 1.30 32.86 11.91
C GLY A 147 2.82 32.78 12.08
N ARG A 148 3.44 31.66 11.82
CA ARG A 148 4.88 31.40 11.94
C ARG A 148 5.35 30.40 10.88
N ASP A 149 6.64 30.42 10.56
CA ASP A 149 7.21 29.39 9.68
C ASP A 149 7.10 28.00 10.29
N ILE A 150 6.85 27.02 9.41
CA ILE A 150 6.74 25.61 9.80
C ILE A 150 8.09 24.93 9.55
N PRO A 151 8.85 24.61 10.62
CA PRO A 151 10.15 23.97 10.49
C PRO A 151 9.97 22.50 10.07
N LEU A 152 10.78 22.05 9.11
CA LEU A 152 10.83 20.66 8.69
C LEU A 152 12.13 20.01 9.13
N ILE A 153 12.07 18.70 9.38
CA ILE A 153 13.26 17.90 9.65
C ILE A 153 14.19 17.90 8.43
N SER A 154 15.49 17.74 8.65
CA SER A 154 16.51 17.80 7.58
C SER A 154 16.35 16.72 6.51
N GLN A 155 15.68 15.60 6.80
CA GLN A 155 15.40 14.52 5.88
C GLN A 155 14.26 14.84 4.90
N ALA A 156 13.44 15.86 5.20
CA ALA A 156 12.30 16.23 4.37
C ALA A 156 12.72 17.01 3.12
N LYS A 157 12.29 16.56 1.95
CA LYS A 157 12.37 17.29 0.69
C LYS A 157 11.03 17.95 0.41
N ILE A 158 11.03 19.23 0.04
CA ILE A 158 9.79 19.93 -0.29
C ILE A 158 9.41 19.61 -1.74
N THR A 159 8.18 19.12 -1.93
CA THR A 159 7.50 19.05 -3.23
C THR A 159 6.39 20.11 -3.28
N LYS A 160 6.12 20.69 -4.44
CA LYS A 160 5.12 21.77 -4.57
C LYS A 160 3.74 21.31 -4.05
N SER A 161 3.30 20.12 -4.44
CA SER A 161 2.02 19.52 -4.04
C SER A 161 2.19 18.03 -3.78
N GLY A 162 1.87 17.55 -2.59
CA GLY A 162 1.97 16.14 -2.24
C GLY A 162 1.05 15.25 -3.08
N VAL A 163 -0.19 15.70 -3.37
CA VAL A 163 -1.12 14.92 -4.18
C VAL A 163 -0.66 14.82 -5.63
N VAL A 164 -0.12 15.90 -6.21
CA VAL A 164 0.45 15.86 -7.57
C VAL A 164 1.67 14.94 -7.59
N ARG A 165 2.53 15.01 -6.58
CA ARG A 165 3.68 14.10 -6.46
C ARG A 165 3.27 12.63 -6.47
N LEU A 166 2.21 12.27 -5.76
CA LEU A 166 1.69 10.89 -5.77
C LEU A 166 1.16 10.48 -7.15
N MET A 167 0.53 11.38 -7.89
CA MET A 167 0.10 11.11 -9.27
C MET A 167 1.30 10.87 -10.18
N GLU A 168 2.31 11.77 -10.15
CA GLU A 168 3.54 11.65 -10.94
C GLU A 168 4.26 10.32 -10.66
N LEU A 169 4.36 9.90 -9.39
CA LEU A 169 4.98 8.63 -9.03
C LEU A 169 4.20 7.44 -9.63
N GLN A 170 2.87 7.44 -9.54
CA GLN A 170 2.04 6.38 -10.11
C GLN A 170 2.12 6.35 -11.65
N GLU A 171 2.14 7.50 -12.30
CA GLU A 171 2.35 7.61 -13.76
C GLU A 171 3.72 7.07 -14.19
N GLN A 172 4.73 7.15 -13.31
CA GLN A 172 6.07 6.56 -13.50
C GLN A 172 6.12 5.07 -13.15
N GLY A 173 4.99 4.44 -12.83
CA GLY A 173 4.87 3.01 -12.53
C GLY A 173 5.20 2.63 -11.09
N TRP A 174 5.20 3.58 -10.14
CA TRP A 174 5.33 3.27 -8.72
C TRP A 174 4.07 2.60 -8.18
N SER A 175 4.24 1.58 -7.35
CA SER A 175 3.15 1.06 -6.53
C SER A 175 2.73 2.12 -5.50
N TYR A 176 1.48 2.07 -5.07
CA TYR A 176 0.95 3.01 -4.08
C TYR A 176 0.43 2.29 -2.84
N LEU A 177 0.75 2.83 -1.66
CA LEU A 177 0.27 2.35 -0.37
C LEU A 177 -0.18 3.52 0.51
N ARG A 178 -1.35 3.39 1.11
CA ARG A 178 -1.81 4.21 2.23
C ARG A 178 -1.98 3.32 3.45
N PRO A 179 -1.21 3.54 4.53
CA PRO A 179 -1.27 2.75 5.78
C PRO A 179 -2.59 2.90 6.51
#